data_0ec5ce26d47ca55fa54ca7d0344083f8
#
_entry.id   0ec5ce26d47ca55fa54ca7d0344083f8
#
_cell.length_a   1.000
_cell.length_b   1.000
_cell.length_c   1.000
_cell.angle_alpha   90.00
_cell.angle_beta   90.00
_cell.angle_gamma   90.00
#
_symmetry.space_group_name_H-M   'P 1'
#
loop_
_entity.id
_entity.type
_entity.pdbx_description
1 polymer ?
#
loop_
_entity_poly.entity_id
_entity_poly.type
_entity_poly.pdbx_seq_one_letter_code
_entity_poly.pdbx_strand_id
1 'polypeptide(L)'
;MSLWGTSASATTNKPKFLTDDANSDYDITRSYASSSGWMMRNSSATGNGNVDADDEILVAIGGLAGTSTSTGLGRPTITRVRFGESAYTGAVAITVEVTWDEKIKYVAGTAGTLAVVSTGTNISCTATHIDGVSLSDGLQGNTVRFTGTTVDENATLSIADDTVLGDPDLKSIDTSTVLNAASKTITAAVKTASGYATRAVTAS
;
A
#
# COMPACT_ATOMS: atom_id res chain seq x y z
N MET A 1 -6.24 -1.80 -26.88
CA MET A 1 -6.69 -2.02 -25.49
C MET A 1 -5.81 -1.14 -24.61
N SER A 2 -6.41 -0.29 -23.78
CA SER A 2 -5.62 0.54 -22.87
C SER A 2 -4.87 -0.36 -21.89
N LEU A 3 -3.55 -0.15 -21.75
CA LEU A 3 -2.70 -0.93 -20.85
C LEU A 3 -2.63 -0.31 -19.45
N TRP A 4 -3.33 0.83 -19.27
CA TRP A 4 -3.40 1.59 -18.05
C TRP A 4 -4.84 1.68 -17.58
N GLY A 5 -5.11 1.43 -16.30
CA GLY A 5 -6.44 1.57 -15.73
C GLY A 5 -6.95 2.99 -15.88
N THR A 6 -8.16 3.15 -16.40
CA THR A 6 -8.78 4.44 -16.67
C THR A 6 -10.12 4.64 -15.96
N SER A 7 -10.62 3.59 -15.31
CA SER A 7 -11.89 3.64 -14.57
C SER A 7 -11.95 2.54 -13.53
N ALA A 8 -12.86 2.66 -12.56
CA ALA A 8 -13.08 1.66 -11.50
C ALA A 8 -13.49 0.27 -12.03
N SER A 9 -14.06 0.21 -13.24
CA SER A 9 -14.43 -1.05 -13.91
C SER A 9 -13.30 -1.64 -14.76
N ALA A 10 -12.15 -0.98 -14.88
CA ALA A 10 -11.02 -1.50 -15.63
C ALA A 10 -10.46 -2.74 -14.93
N THR A 11 -10.13 -3.77 -15.72
CA THR A 11 -9.52 -5.00 -15.21
C THR A 11 -8.08 -4.80 -14.72
N THR A 12 -7.51 -3.64 -14.97
CA THR A 12 -6.18 -3.22 -14.56
C THR A 12 -6.22 -1.78 -14.08
N ASN A 13 -6.12 -1.57 -12.79
CA ASN A 13 -6.07 -0.24 -12.16
C ASN A 13 -4.65 0.22 -11.87
N LYS A 14 -3.65 -0.32 -12.55
CA LYS A 14 -2.23 -0.01 -12.40
C LYS A 14 -1.50 0.00 -13.74
N PRO A 15 -0.35 0.67 -13.81
CA PRO A 15 0.57 0.54 -14.94
C PRO A 15 1.06 -0.89 -15.08
N LYS A 16 0.81 -1.53 -16.23
CA LYS A 16 1.16 -2.94 -16.48
C LYS A 16 2.64 -3.22 -16.65
N PHE A 17 3.41 -2.21 -17.00
CA PHE A 17 4.81 -2.40 -17.38
C PHE A 17 5.80 -2.04 -16.29
N LEU A 18 5.33 -1.57 -15.16
CA LEU A 18 6.22 -1.32 -14.02
C LEU A 18 6.60 -2.65 -13.37
N THR A 19 7.85 -2.76 -13.01
CA THR A 19 8.35 -3.92 -12.27
C THR A 19 7.71 -4.03 -10.88
N ASP A 20 7.70 -5.23 -10.35
CA ASP A 20 7.33 -5.52 -8.97
C ASP A 20 8.58 -5.74 -8.08
N ASP A 21 9.74 -5.33 -8.55
CA ASP A 21 10.99 -5.40 -7.81
C ASP A 21 11.13 -4.20 -6.87
N ALA A 22 11.11 -4.47 -5.56
CA ALA A 22 11.23 -3.46 -4.52
C ALA A 22 12.56 -2.67 -4.55
N ASN A 23 13.57 -3.19 -5.24
CA ASN A 23 14.86 -2.52 -5.42
C ASN A 23 14.89 -1.61 -6.64
N SER A 24 13.83 -1.60 -7.45
CA SER A 24 13.73 -0.72 -8.61
C SER A 24 13.08 0.61 -8.22
N ASP A 25 13.64 1.69 -8.70
CA ASP A 25 13.04 3.03 -8.57
C ASP A 25 11.74 3.17 -9.37
N TYR A 26 11.54 2.32 -10.38
CA TYR A 26 10.32 2.21 -11.17
C TYR A 26 9.40 1.07 -10.69
N ASP A 27 9.46 0.73 -9.41
CA ASP A 27 8.57 -0.25 -8.79
C ASP A 27 7.10 0.22 -8.82
N ILE A 28 6.21 -0.72 -9.10
CA ILE A 28 4.76 -0.45 -9.19
C ILE A 28 4.17 0.13 -7.90
N THR A 29 4.78 -0.13 -6.74
CA THR A 29 4.33 0.42 -5.45
C THR A 29 4.56 1.92 -5.33
N ARG A 30 5.43 2.49 -6.17
CA ARG A 30 5.74 3.92 -6.21
C ARG A 30 4.83 4.67 -7.19
N SER A 31 4.04 3.96 -7.99
CA SER A 31 3.08 4.56 -8.90
C SER A 31 1.72 4.74 -8.21
N TYR A 32 1.06 5.84 -8.52
CA TYR A 32 -0.27 6.15 -8.00
C TYR A 32 -1.07 6.98 -9.00
N ALA A 33 -2.38 6.94 -8.89
CA ALA A 33 -3.27 7.77 -9.67
C ALA A 33 -3.43 9.16 -9.02
N SER A 34 -3.48 10.18 -9.85
CA SER A 34 -3.79 11.57 -9.50
C SER A 34 -4.87 12.12 -10.42
N SER A 35 -5.32 13.34 -10.17
CA SER A 35 -6.23 14.04 -11.10
C SER A 35 -5.60 14.30 -12.48
N SER A 36 -4.28 14.26 -12.58
CA SER A 36 -3.53 14.47 -13.84
C SER A 36 -3.24 13.17 -14.58
N GLY A 37 -3.36 12.02 -13.93
CA GLY A 37 -3.09 10.71 -14.51
C GLY A 37 -2.26 9.80 -13.59
N TRP A 38 -1.60 8.81 -14.19
CA TRP A 38 -0.65 7.95 -13.46
C TRP A 38 0.66 8.68 -13.23
N MET A 39 1.07 8.70 -11.98
CA MET A 39 2.27 9.37 -11.49
C MET A 39 3.25 8.34 -10.93
N MET A 40 4.53 8.66 -11.01
CA MET A 40 5.60 7.97 -10.29
C MET A 40 6.13 8.90 -9.19
N ARG A 41 6.17 8.41 -7.96
CA ARG A 41 6.74 9.16 -6.84
C ARG A 41 8.21 9.45 -7.11
N ASN A 42 8.62 10.72 -6.91
CA ASN A 42 9.99 11.15 -7.05
C ASN A 42 10.96 10.28 -6.24
N SER A 43 12.11 10.02 -6.82
CA SER A 43 13.24 9.36 -6.19
C SER A 43 14.54 9.94 -6.73
N SER A 44 15.66 9.57 -6.12
CA SER A 44 16.98 9.96 -6.61
C SER A 44 17.24 9.55 -8.07
N ALA A 45 16.65 8.45 -8.53
CA ALA A 45 16.80 7.98 -9.91
C ALA A 45 15.84 8.70 -10.88
N THR A 46 14.56 8.87 -10.51
CA THR A 46 13.55 9.54 -11.36
C THR A 46 13.73 11.05 -11.36
N GLY A 47 14.19 11.64 -10.27
CA GLY A 47 14.40 13.08 -10.10
C GLY A 47 15.82 13.58 -10.44
N ASN A 48 16.65 12.82 -11.14
CA ASN A 48 18.07 13.16 -11.40
C ASN A 48 18.87 13.52 -10.12
N GLY A 49 18.52 12.87 -8.99
CA GLY A 49 19.10 13.19 -7.69
C GLY A 49 18.58 14.47 -7.05
N ASN A 50 17.62 15.16 -7.66
CA ASN A 50 16.96 16.32 -7.08
C ASN A 50 15.81 15.87 -6.16
N VAL A 51 16.00 16.01 -4.86
CA VAL A 51 14.98 15.62 -3.84
C VAL A 51 13.74 16.50 -3.87
N ASP A 52 13.82 17.69 -4.44
CA ASP A 52 12.73 18.66 -4.55
C ASP A 52 12.00 18.56 -5.90
N ALA A 53 12.36 17.59 -6.76
CA ALA A 53 11.67 17.41 -8.04
C ALA A 53 10.24 16.91 -7.81
N ASP A 54 9.32 17.39 -8.64
CA ASP A 54 7.94 16.90 -8.67
C ASP A 54 7.87 15.43 -9.08
N ASP A 55 6.78 14.77 -8.68
CA ASP A 55 6.47 13.40 -9.12
C ASP A 55 6.31 13.35 -10.65
N GLU A 56 6.85 12.31 -11.28
CA GLU A 56 6.86 12.15 -12.72
C GLU A 56 5.48 11.70 -13.24
N ILE A 57 4.99 12.34 -14.31
CA ILE A 57 3.77 11.90 -15.01
C ILE A 57 4.13 10.77 -15.99
N LEU A 58 3.69 9.56 -15.70
CA LEU A 58 3.88 8.40 -16.57
C LEU A 58 2.89 8.38 -17.74
N VAL A 59 1.64 8.65 -17.44
CA VAL A 59 0.55 8.73 -18.43
C VAL A 59 -0.44 9.80 -18.01
N ALA A 60 -0.65 10.80 -18.86
CA ALA A 60 -1.64 11.85 -18.61
C ALA A 60 -3.07 11.34 -18.89
N ILE A 61 -3.90 11.31 -17.87
CA ILE A 61 -5.32 10.96 -17.95
C ILE A 61 -6.07 11.91 -17.02
N GLY A 62 -6.74 12.90 -17.58
CA GLY A 62 -7.47 13.89 -16.79
C GLY A 62 -8.59 13.27 -15.96
N GLY A 63 -8.65 13.61 -14.66
CA GLY A 63 -9.66 13.12 -13.74
C GLY A 63 -9.52 11.64 -13.35
N LEU A 64 -8.33 11.06 -13.46
CA LEU A 64 -8.13 9.63 -13.17
C LEU A 64 -8.41 9.30 -11.69
N ALA A 65 -7.83 10.03 -10.75
CA ALA A 65 -8.16 9.92 -9.33
C ALA A 65 -9.38 10.77 -8.99
N GLY A 66 -10.20 10.30 -8.08
CA GLY A 66 -11.40 11.00 -7.63
C GLY A 66 -12.55 10.05 -7.32
N THR A 67 -13.64 10.57 -6.82
CA THR A 67 -14.79 9.77 -6.37
C THR A 67 -15.73 9.31 -7.49
N SER A 68 -15.54 9.81 -8.72
CA SER A 68 -16.38 9.47 -9.85
C SER A 68 -15.91 8.22 -10.57
N THR A 69 -16.70 7.16 -10.52
CA THR A 69 -16.42 5.90 -11.24
C THR A 69 -16.74 5.98 -12.74
N SER A 70 -17.40 7.04 -13.18
CA SER A 70 -17.73 7.25 -14.61
C SER A 70 -16.58 7.91 -15.38
N THR A 71 -15.69 8.62 -14.69
CA THR A 71 -14.59 9.39 -15.29
C THR A 71 -13.22 9.04 -14.74
N GLY A 72 -13.14 8.14 -13.75
CA GLY A 72 -11.88 7.78 -13.10
C GLY A 72 -11.97 6.46 -12.33
N LEU A 73 -11.03 6.25 -11.43
CA LEU A 73 -10.90 5.01 -10.64
C LEU A 73 -11.90 4.94 -9.49
N GLY A 74 -12.47 6.05 -9.07
CA GLY A 74 -13.41 6.13 -7.96
C GLY A 74 -12.69 6.38 -6.64
N ARG A 75 -12.64 5.40 -5.74
CA ARG A 75 -12.01 5.53 -4.42
C ARG A 75 -10.69 4.76 -4.37
N PRO A 76 -9.75 5.16 -3.49
CA PRO A 76 -8.51 4.41 -3.30
C PRO A 76 -8.77 2.93 -3.08
N THR A 77 -8.06 2.08 -3.79
CA THR A 77 -8.17 0.62 -3.72
C THR A 77 -6.82 0.02 -3.37
N ILE A 78 -6.80 -0.96 -2.45
CA ILE A 78 -5.57 -1.69 -2.13
C ILE A 78 -5.19 -2.50 -3.36
N THR A 79 -3.95 -2.32 -3.80
CA THR A 79 -3.41 -2.98 -4.98
C THR A 79 -2.29 -3.96 -4.67
N ARG A 80 -1.65 -3.81 -3.51
CA ARG A 80 -0.56 -4.68 -3.09
C ARG A 80 -0.48 -4.82 -1.58
N VAL A 81 -0.02 -6.01 -1.15
CA VAL A 81 0.37 -6.30 0.23
C VAL A 81 1.62 -7.17 0.23
N ARG A 82 2.61 -6.86 1.06
CA ARG A 82 3.82 -7.68 1.22
C ARG A 82 4.36 -7.59 2.64
N PHE A 83 5.08 -8.62 3.06
CA PHE A 83 5.98 -8.54 4.21
C PHE A 83 7.28 -7.84 3.81
N GLY A 84 7.91 -7.13 4.75
CA GLY A 84 9.19 -6.45 4.52
C GLY A 84 10.36 -7.42 4.33
N GLU A 85 10.30 -8.58 4.98
CA GLU A 85 11.36 -9.58 4.94
C GLU A 85 10.87 -10.91 4.37
N SER A 86 11.79 -11.72 3.87
CA SER A 86 11.49 -13.07 3.35
C SER A 86 11.33 -14.11 4.46
N ALA A 87 11.96 -13.91 5.61
CA ALA A 87 11.87 -14.74 6.81
C ALA A 87 12.26 -13.91 8.05
N TYR A 88 11.90 -14.40 9.22
CA TYR A 88 12.20 -13.78 10.51
C TYR A 88 12.82 -14.80 11.45
N THR A 89 13.66 -14.36 12.40
CA THR A 89 14.28 -15.19 13.42
C THR A 89 14.08 -14.57 14.78
N GLY A 90 13.49 -15.31 15.70
CA GLY A 90 13.21 -14.87 17.07
C GLY A 90 12.14 -13.78 17.19
N ALA A 91 12.08 -13.17 18.35
CA ALA A 91 11.16 -12.09 18.68
C ALA A 91 11.64 -10.76 18.07
N VAL A 92 11.35 -10.54 16.81
CA VAL A 92 11.80 -9.38 16.03
C VAL A 92 10.62 -8.54 15.52
N ALA A 93 10.89 -7.31 15.16
CA ALA A 93 9.92 -6.48 14.47
C ALA A 93 9.60 -7.07 13.10
N ILE A 94 8.30 -7.21 12.82
CA ILE A 94 7.80 -7.55 11.48
C ILE A 94 7.22 -6.30 10.84
N THR A 95 7.37 -6.20 9.54
CA THR A 95 6.78 -5.13 8.75
C THR A 95 5.90 -5.70 7.66
N VAL A 96 4.76 -5.05 7.45
CA VAL A 96 3.86 -5.31 6.33
C VAL A 96 3.59 -4.00 5.63
N GLU A 97 3.75 -3.97 4.33
CA GLU A 97 3.43 -2.82 3.49
C GLU A 97 2.15 -3.07 2.70
N VAL A 98 1.25 -2.10 2.76
CA VAL A 98 0.00 -2.08 2.01
C VAL A 98 0.01 -0.87 1.10
N THR A 99 -0.21 -1.09 -0.20
CA THR A 99 -0.15 -0.04 -1.23
C THR A 99 -1.53 0.14 -1.87
N TRP A 100 -1.91 1.40 -2.05
CA TRP A 100 -3.12 1.82 -2.76
C TRP A 100 -2.77 2.34 -4.17
N ASP A 101 -3.76 2.35 -5.05
CA ASP A 101 -3.68 2.94 -6.38
C ASP A 101 -3.74 4.48 -6.38
N GLU A 102 -4.16 5.10 -5.28
CA GLU A 102 -4.22 6.54 -5.09
C GLU A 102 -3.50 6.94 -3.79
N LYS A 103 -3.11 8.21 -3.67
CA LYS A 103 -2.61 8.72 -2.39
C LYS A 103 -3.74 8.74 -1.36
N ILE A 104 -3.41 8.38 -0.16
CA ILE A 104 -4.22 8.51 1.05
C ILE A 104 -3.54 9.49 2.00
N LYS A 105 -4.28 10.01 2.97
CA LYS A 105 -3.79 10.96 3.97
C LYS A 105 -3.96 10.40 5.37
N TYR A 106 -2.93 10.51 6.20
CA TYR A 106 -3.05 10.27 7.63
C TYR A 106 -3.57 11.54 8.32
N VAL A 107 -4.52 11.35 9.23
CA VAL A 107 -5.01 12.40 10.12
C VAL A 107 -4.72 11.93 11.55
N ALA A 108 -4.06 12.77 12.34
CA ALA A 108 -3.64 12.39 13.69
C ALA A 108 -4.81 11.93 14.56
N GLY A 109 -4.61 10.78 15.22
CA GLY A 109 -5.62 10.10 16.01
C GLY A 109 -5.12 8.72 16.41
N THR A 110 -5.94 7.69 16.20
CA THR A 110 -5.54 6.31 16.45
C THR A 110 -4.91 5.71 15.19
N ALA A 111 -3.65 5.32 15.27
CA ALA A 111 -2.96 4.65 14.17
C ALA A 111 -3.69 3.35 13.80
N GLY A 112 -3.95 3.15 12.51
CA GLY A 112 -4.62 1.96 12.00
C GLY A 112 -3.88 0.67 12.32
N THR A 113 -4.61 -0.43 12.37
CA THR A 113 -4.04 -1.75 12.67
C THR A 113 -4.26 -2.73 11.53
N LEU A 114 -3.34 -3.69 11.41
CA LEU A 114 -3.42 -4.83 10.50
C LEU A 114 -3.20 -6.12 11.31
N ALA A 115 -4.16 -7.04 11.23
CA ALA A 115 -4.02 -8.35 11.85
C ALA A 115 -3.15 -9.26 10.99
N VAL A 116 -2.08 -9.78 11.57
CA VAL A 116 -1.23 -10.85 11.01
C VAL A 116 -1.52 -12.13 11.79
N VAL A 117 -1.89 -13.18 11.08
CA VAL A 117 -2.15 -14.50 11.67
C VAL A 117 -0.81 -15.21 11.88
N SER A 118 -0.53 -15.62 13.10
CA SER A 118 0.59 -16.48 13.48
C SER A 118 0.07 -17.83 13.94
N THR A 119 0.84 -18.90 13.76
CA THR A 119 0.46 -20.26 14.21
C THR A 119 0.25 -20.31 15.73
N GLY A 120 0.99 -19.53 16.50
CA GLY A 120 0.86 -19.47 17.97
C GLY A 120 -0.06 -18.32 18.42
N THR A 121 0.26 -17.10 18.07
CA THR A 121 -0.41 -15.89 18.55
C THR A 121 -0.66 -14.91 17.40
N ASN A 122 -1.85 -14.37 17.32
CA ASN A 122 -2.15 -13.31 16.35
C ASN A 122 -1.44 -12.01 16.75
N ILE A 123 -0.84 -11.36 15.79
CA ILE A 123 -0.06 -10.15 15.94
C ILE A 123 -0.87 -8.98 15.38
N SER A 124 -1.06 -7.94 16.18
CA SER A 124 -1.62 -6.68 15.72
C SER A 124 -0.48 -5.75 15.29
N CYS A 125 -0.35 -5.53 14.00
CA CYS A 125 0.63 -4.58 13.46
C CYS A 125 -0.01 -3.19 13.39
N THR A 126 0.70 -2.17 13.87
CA THR A 126 0.24 -0.78 13.89
C THR A 126 0.89 0.01 12.77
N ALA A 127 0.15 0.88 12.10
CA ALA A 127 0.69 1.78 11.07
C ALA A 127 1.74 2.71 11.68
N THR A 128 2.90 2.83 11.03
CA THR A 128 4.05 3.60 11.52
C THR A 128 4.60 4.60 10.51
N HIS A 129 4.49 4.31 9.22
CA HIS A 129 5.05 5.13 8.15
C HIS A 129 4.10 5.21 6.95
N ILE A 130 4.18 6.30 6.21
CA ILE A 130 3.66 6.42 4.85
C ILE A 130 4.83 6.75 3.94
N ASP A 131 5.00 5.97 2.86
CA ASP A 131 6.07 6.12 1.87
C ASP A 131 7.48 6.23 2.50
N GLY A 132 7.71 5.49 3.58
CA GLY A 132 8.98 5.49 4.31
C GLY A 132 9.15 6.64 5.33
N VAL A 133 8.23 7.59 5.39
CA VAL A 133 8.24 8.71 6.33
C VAL A 133 7.39 8.37 7.55
N SER A 134 7.86 8.63 8.76
CA SER A 134 7.11 8.41 10.00
C SER A 134 5.80 9.19 9.99
N LEU A 135 4.73 8.58 10.53
CA LEU A 135 3.40 9.18 10.54
C LEU A 135 3.40 10.54 11.23
N SER A 136 2.83 11.51 10.56
CA SER A 136 2.53 12.86 11.08
C SER A 136 1.21 13.34 10.50
N ASP A 137 0.55 14.25 11.20
CA ASP A 137 -0.74 14.80 10.73
C ASP A 137 -0.60 15.44 9.35
N GLY A 138 -1.52 15.10 8.45
CA GLY A 138 -1.55 15.58 7.09
C GLY A 138 -0.61 14.86 6.12
N LEU A 139 0.23 13.92 6.60
CA LEU A 139 1.14 13.16 5.73
C LEU A 139 0.35 12.38 4.67
N GLN A 140 0.80 12.49 3.42
CA GLN A 140 0.16 11.86 2.27
C GLN A 140 1.12 10.88 1.59
N GLY A 141 0.56 9.81 1.04
CA GLY A 141 1.30 8.83 0.25
C GLY A 141 0.41 7.65 -0.12
N ASN A 142 0.94 6.70 -0.83
CA ASN A 142 0.16 5.56 -1.30
C ASN A 142 0.59 4.20 -0.69
N THR A 143 1.66 4.15 0.09
CA THR A 143 2.11 2.92 0.75
C THR A 143 2.25 3.14 2.25
N VAL A 144 1.49 2.37 3.04
CA VAL A 144 1.53 2.40 4.51
C VAL A 144 2.29 1.18 5.00
N ARG A 145 3.24 1.41 5.92
CA ARG A 145 3.95 0.36 6.65
C ARG A 145 3.30 0.15 8.00
N PHE A 146 2.95 -1.09 8.27
CA PHE A 146 2.47 -1.59 9.56
C PHE A 146 3.59 -2.37 10.23
N THR A 147 3.81 -2.14 11.52
CA THR A 147 4.86 -2.79 12.30
C THR A 147 4.27 -3.48 13.51
N GLY A 148 4.66 -4.71 13.73
CA GLY A 148 4.35 -5.53 14.91
C GLY A 148 5.60 -6.23 15.41
N THR A 149 5.47 -7.08 16.41
CA THR A 149 6.60 -7.89 16.91
C THR A 149 6.22 -9.37 16.88
N THR A 150 7.07 -10.22 16.32
CA THR A 150 6.88 -11.67 16.38
C THR A 150 7.11 -12.16 17.80
N VAL A 151 6.62 -13.37 18.07
CA VAL A 151 7.05 -14.16 19.23
C VAL A 151 8.22 -15.04 18.83
N ASP A 152 9.07 -15.43 19.79
CA ASP A 152 10.21 -16.33 19.57
C ASP A 152 9.72 -17.77 19.54
N GLU A 153 9.10 -18.17 18.46
CA GLU A 153 8.57 -19.52 18.24
C GLU A 153 8.63 -19.90 16.76
N ASN A 154 8.62 -21.18 16.47
CA ASN A 154 8.47 -21.68 15.11
C ASN A 154 7.03 -21.45 14.62
N ALA A 155 6.83 -20.43 13.83
CA ALA A 155 5.53 -20.01 13.36
C ALA A 155 5.52 -19.71 11.86
N THR A 156 4.33 -19.65 11.29
CA THR A 156 4.10 -19.15 9.95
C THR A 156 3.20 -17.91 10.03
N LEU A 157 3.70 -16.80 9.53
CA LEU A 157 2.97 -15.55 9.43
C LEU A 157 2.16 -15.50 8.14
N SER A 158 0.91 -15.10 8.25
CA SER A 158 0.03 -14.90 7.11
C SER A 158 -0.94 -13.74 7.37
N ILE A 159 -1.54 -13.23 6.30
CA ILE A 159 -2.68 -12.32 6.36
C ILE A 159 -3.87 -13.10 5.82
N ALA A 160 -4.95 -13.18 6.58
CA ALA A 160 -6.15 -13.88 6.15
C ALA A 160 -6.79 -13.17 4.94
N ASP A 161 -7.53 -13.93 4.13
CA ASP A 161 -8.32 -13.32 3.06
C ASP A 161 -9.41 -12.44 3.67
N ASP A 162 -9.72 -11.36 2.97
CA ASP A 162 -10.70 -10.36 3.38
C ASP A 162 -10.39 -9.69 4.74
N THR A 163 -9.10 -9.68 5.13
CA THR A 163 -8.64 -8.90 6.29
C THR A 163 -8.95 -7.43 6.07
N VAL A 164 -9.71 -6.84 6.98
CA VAL A 164 -10.03 -5.42 7.01
C VAL A 164 -9.02 -4.70 7.91
N LEU A 165 -8.42 -3.63 7.41
CA LEU A 165 -7.59 -2.74 8.24
C LEU A 165 -8.44 -2.15 9.35
N GLY A 166 -7.98 -2.29 10.59
CA GLY A 166 -8.64 -1.74 11.77
C GLY A 166 -8.58 -0.22 11.74
N ASP A 167 -9.62 0.39 12.18
CA ASP A 167 -9.97 1.82 12.26
C ASP A 167 -8.79 2.80 12.06
N PRO A 168 -8.35 3.00 10.83
CA PRO A 168 -7.22 3.85 10.56
C PRO A 168 -7.67 5.29 10.42
N ASP A 169 -6.92 6.21 10.97
CA ASP A 169 -7.01 7.62 10.63
C ASP A 169 -6.45 7.91 9.21
N LEU A 170 -6.61 6.93 8.33
CA LEU A 170 -6.31 7.03 6.91
C LEU A 170 -7.57 7.48 6.18
N LYS A 171 -7.43 8.56 5.42
CA LYS A 171 -8.53 9.20 4.68
C LYS A 171 -8.21 9.29 3.20
N SER A 172 -9.25 9.30 2.37
CA SER A 172 -9.12 9.72 0.98
C SER A 172 -8.71 11.19 0.92
N ILE A 173 -7.80 11.53 0.02
CA ILE A 173 -7.35 12.92 -0.18
C ILE A 173 -8.52 13.77 -0.65
N ASP A 174 -9.29 13.27 -1.61
CA ASP A 174 -10.33 14.05 -2.29
C ASP A 174 -11.51 14.40 -1.39
N THR A 175 -11.88 13.49 -0.49
CA THR A 175 -13.08 13.67 0.33
C THR A 175 -12.79 13.98 1.78
N SER A 176 -11.53 13.85 2.23
CA SER A 176 -11.14 13.87 3.65
C SER A 176 -11.98 12.95 4.54
N THR A 177 -12.65 11.96 3.95
CA THR A 177 -13.47 10.97 4.65
C THR A 177 -12.64 9.73 4.94
N VAL A 178 -12.98 9.03 6.02
CA VAL A 178 -12.40 7.74 6.35
C VAL A 178 -12.58 6.77 5.17
N LEU A 179 -11.55 5.97 4.88
CA LEU A 179 -11.61 4.96 3.83
C LEU A 179 -12.80 4.02 4.06
N ASN A 180 -13.54 3.71 3.02
CA ASN A 180 -14.65 2.75 3.11
C ASN A 180 -14.14 1.30 3.25
N ALA A 181 -15.02 0.35 3.48
CA ALA A 181 -14.66 -1.04 3.65
C ALA A 181 -13.88 -1.59 2.42
N ALA A 182 -14.31 -1.28 1.20
CA ALA A 182 -13.62 -1.73 -0.01
C ALA A 182 -12.18 -1.19 -0.11
N SER A 183 -11.96 0.06 0.34
CA SER A 183 -10.63 0.67 0.36
C SER A 183 -9.73 0.16 1.50
N LYS A 184 -10.26 -0.62 2.44
CA LYS A 184 -9.56 -1.15 3.62
C LYS A 184 -9.42 -2.67 3.61
N THR A 185 -9.99 -3.38 2.64
CA THR A 185 -10.01 -4.85 2.63
C THR A 185 -8.88 -5.42 1.78
N ILE A 186 -8.07 -6.29 2.37
CA ILE A 186 -7.05 -7.08 1.68
C ILE A 186 -7.70 -8.38 1.19
N THR A 187 -8.11 -8.40 -0.05
CA THR A 187 -8.79 -9.56 -0.65
C THR A 187 -7.80 -10.62 -1.13
N ALA A 188 -8.29 -11.86 -1.35
CA ALA A 188 -7.52 -12.92 -1.99
C ALA A 188 -6.97 -12.49 -3.37
N ALA A 189 -7.72 -11.69 -4.13
CA ALA A 189 -7.29 -11.18 -5.43
C ALA A 189 -6.09 -10.22 -5.29
N VAL A 190 -6.09 -9.32 -4.31
CA VAL A 190 -4.95 -8.45 -4.01
C VAL A 190 -3.72 -9.26 -3.64
N LYS A 191 -3.86 -10.27 -2.79
CA LYS A 191 -2.76 -11.15 -2.38
C LYS A 191 -2.17 -11.89 -3.59
N THR A 192 -3.01 -12.46 -4.45
CA THR A 192 -2.58 -13.13 -5.69
C THR A 192 -1.85 -12.16 -6.61
N ALA A 193 -2.41 -10.97 -6.85
CA ALA A 193 -1.79 -9.96 -7.71
C ALA A 193 -0.46 -9.43 -7.15
N SER A 194 -0.29 -9.47 -5.83
CA SER A 194 0.93 -9.02 -5.13
C SER A 194 2.06 -10.05 -5.15
N GLY A 195 1.82 -11.28 -5.63
CA GLY A 195 2.76 -12.38 -5.39
C GLY A 195 2.96 -12.66 -3.90
N TYR A 196 1.93 -12.42 -3.09
CA TYR A 196 1.98 -12.58 -1.65
C TYR A 196 2.40 -14.00 -1.25
N ALA A 197 3.30 -14.09 -0.30
CA ALA A 197 3.70 -15.35 0.30
C ALA A 197 3.70 -15.24 1.84
N THR A 198 3.39 -16.34 2.51
CA THR A 198 3.56 -16.48 3.96
C THR A 198 5.03 -16.37 4.34
N ARG A 199 5.32 -16.04 5.59
CA ARG A 199 6.70 -15.92 6.10
C ARG A 199 6.91 -16.85 7.28
N ALA A 200 8.06 -17.52 7.28
CA ALA A 200 8.46 -18.33 8.41
C ALA A 200 9.06 -17.45 9.53
N VAL A 201 8.79 -17.82 10.77
CA VAL A 201 9.52 -17.36 11.96
C VAL A 201 10.21 -18.59 12.54
N THR A 202 11.52 -18.54 12.65
CA THR A 202 12.31 -19.58 13.32
C THR A 202 12.66 -19.12 14.73
N ALA A 203 12.69 -20.02 15.70
CA ALA A 203 13.19 -19.70 17.03
C ALA A 203 14.65 -19.27 16.98
N SER A 204 15.07 -18.40 17.89
CA SER A 204 16.46 -17.94 18.05
C SER A 204 17.30 -18.97 18.80
#